data_116916bc6c3c1abfd877007643c3b1a1
#
_entry.id   116916bc6c3c1abfd877007643c3b1a1
#
_cell.length_a   1.000
_cell.length_b   1.000
_cell.length_c   1.000
_cell.angle_alpha   90.00
_cell.angle_beta   90.00
_cell.angle_gamma   90.00
#
_symmetry.space_group_name_H-M   'P 1'
#
loop_
_entity.id
_entity.type
_entity.pdbx_description
1 polymer ?
#
loop_
_entity_poly.entity_id
_entity_poly.type
_entity_poly.pdbx_seq_one_letter_code
_entity_poly.pdbx_strand_id
1 'polypeptide(L)'
;MWYRILALLALLPIAGPPAALAQGDGPSRADLLEKLEALEKHLEDQDFAIDRLQKKIDDVLWFERVGDVAEIDKVYIPTVPNPRGEETYGIENERHPIKTWCYVFTPRDRTGDLPLLVFPHGGVHGDFNTYYTHIVRELMAEGYVVIAPEYRGSTGYGRSTYEAIDYGGLEIEDVVAARDWAVEAVDGVDPEHVGILGWSHGGLIALLSVFDHPDKFDVAYAGVPVSDLVARMGYQTQGYRDLYSVDYHIGETAYENVEEYRERSPAWNAHKLQTPLLIHTTTNDRDVHVLEVEHLINALKAHDKDFEYEIYEDFPGGHSMNRVDSIRARESRREVYDFLGRYLKPTE
;
A
#
# COMPACT_ATOMS: atom_id res chain seq x y z
N MET A 1 6.11 19.01 0.75
CA MET A 1 6.34 20.30 0.05
C MET A 1 5.54 21.48 0.65
N TRP A 2 4.69 21.24 1.63
CA TRP A 2 3.67 22.17 2.18
C TRP A 2 4.15 23.11 3.31
N TYR A 3 5.20 22.74 4.04
CA TYR A 3 5.71 23.56 5.19
C TYR A 3 6.44 24.86 4.82
N ARG A 4 6.63 25.18 3.54
CA ARG A 4 7.41 26.39 3.15
C ARG A 4 6.61 27.68 2.98
N ILE A 5 5.29 27.63 2.93
CA ILE A 5 4.47 28.84 2.70
C ILE A 5 4.10 29.55 4.00
N LEU A 6 3.85 28.83 5.09
CA LEU A 6 3.56 29.43 6.41
C LEU A 6 4.76 30.13 7.06
N ALA A 7 5.99 29.73 6.76
CA ALA A 7 7.19 30.34 7.33
C ALA A 7 7.55 31.72 6.75
N LEU A 8 6.98 32.12 5.62
CA LEU A 8 7.28 33.42 4.99
C LEU A 8 6.47 34.60 5.55
N LEU A 9 5.40 34.33 6.28
CA LEU A 9 4.57 35.41 6.90
C LEU A 9 5.05 35.85 8.29
N ALA A 10 5.99 35.13 8.91
CA ALA A 10 6.51 35.40 10.25
C ALA A 10 7.73 36.33 10.31
N LEU A 11 8.31 36.76 9.19
CA LEU A 11 9.57 37.50 9.13
C LEU A 11 9.42 38.93 8.58
N LEU A 12 8.29 39.61 8.80
CA LEU A 12 8.23 41.06 8.55
C LEU A 12 8.61 41.79 9.83
N PRO A 13 9.69 42.61 9.83
CA PRO A 13 10.11 43.36 10.99
C PRO A 13 9.06 44.43 11.34
N ILE A 14 8.69 44.48 12.63
CA ILE A 14 7.87 45.56 13.18
C ILE A 14 8.77 46.80 13.25
N ALA A 15 8.68 47.67 12.27
CA ALA A 15 9.35 48.97 12.28
C ALA A 15 8.31 50.10 12.49
N GLY A 16 8.42 50.82 13.60
CA GLY A 16 7.98 52.18 13.86
C GLY A 16 6.47 52.49 13.83
N PRO A 17 6.03 53.56 14.53
CA PRO A 17 4.62 53.95 14.53
C PRO A 17 4.19 54.40 13.11
N PRO A 18 3.01 53.96 12.64
CA PRO A 18 2.59 54.25 11.28
C PRO A 18 2.21 55.73 11.13
N ALA A 19 2.83 56.37 10.16
CA ALA A 19 2.21 57.51 9.52
C ALA A 19 0.86 57.06 8.94
N ALA A 20 -0.20 57.81 9.15
CA ALA A 20 -1.53 57.50 8.68
C ALA A 20 -1.51 57.26 7.14
N LEU A 21 -1.44 56.00 6.76
CA LEU A 21 -1.75 55.59 5.40
C LEU A 21 -3.28 55.54 5.30
N ALA A 22 -3.79 56.22 4.30
CA ALA A 22 -5.21 56.25 3.96
C ALA A 22 -5.80 54.86 4.01
N GLN A 23 -6.97 54.71 4.67
CA GLN A 23 -7.80 53.52 4.62
C GLN A 23 -8.18 53.27 3.15
N GLY A 24 -7.42 52.47 2.45
CA GLY A 24 -7.82 51.94 1.17
C GLY A 24 -8.69 50.70 1.38
N ASP A 25 -9.74 50.57 0.56
CA ASP A 25 -10.70 49.46 0.53
C ASP A 25 -10.05 48.11 0.14
N GLY A 26 -8.89 47.78 0.69
CA GLY A 26 -8.24 46.50 0.50
C GLY A 26 -8.83 45.42 1.41
N PRO A 27 -8.73 44.14 1.00
CA PRO A 27 -9.24 43.02 1.79
C PRO A 27 -8.58 43.01 3.18
N SER A 28 -9.35 42.71 4.22
CA SER A 28 -8.83 42.56 5.57
C SER A 28 -7.90 41.34 5.65
N ARG A 29 -7.07 41.25 6.70
CA ARG A 29 -6.25 40.06 6.96
C ARG A 29 -7.11 38.80 7.07
N ALA A 30 -8.29 38.89 7.64
CA ALA A 30 -9.23 37.78 7.75
C ALA A 30 -9.72 37.34 6.36
N ASP A 31 -10.11 38.28 5.49
CA ASP A 31 -10.53 37.98 4.12
C ASP A 31 -9.39 37.34 3.28
N LEU A 32 -8.15 37.74 3.54
CA LEU A 32 -6.99 37.15 2.86
C LEU A 32 -6.70 35.72 3.35
N LEU A 33 -6.86 35.45 4.65
CA LEU A 33 -6.71 34.10 5.22
C LEU A 33 -7.81 33.16 4.68
N GLU A 34 -9.06 33.60 4.70
CA GLU A 34 -10.18 32.81 4.14
C GLU A 34 -9.97 32.50 2.66
N LYS A 35 -9.48 33.44 1.86
CA LYS A 35 -9.15 33.21 0.46
C LYS A 35 -7.98 32.24 0.29
N LEU A 36 -7.00 32.28 1.18
CA LEU A 36 -5.87 31.38 1.15
C LEU A 36 -6.31 29.94 1.45
N GLU A 37 -7.11 29.73 2.50
CA GLU A 37 -7.69 28.43 2.85
C GLU A 37 -8.57 27.88 1.71
N ALA A 38 -9.40 28.73 1.11
CA ALA A 38 -10.22 28.34 -0.04
C ALA A 38 -9.36 27.95 -1.26
N LEU A 39 -8.24 28.64 -1.48
CA LEU A 39 -7.31 28.32 -2.56
C LEU A 39 -6.57 27.01 -2.29
N GLU A 40 -6.10 26.79 -1.07
CA GLU A 40 -5.45 25.55 -0.66
C GLU A 40 -6.40 24.36 -0.87
N LYS A 41 -7.63 24.46 -0.39
CA LYS A 41 -8.65 23.42 -0.63
C LYS A 41 -8.91 23.18 -2.12
N HIS A 42 -8.98 24.25 -2.92
CA HIS A 42 -9.17 24.14 -4.35
C HIS A 42 -8.00 23.40 -5.05
N LEU A 43 -6.76 23.68 -4.64
CA LEU A 43 -5.59 22.98 -5.15
C LEU A 43 -5.61 21.48 -4.79
N GLU A 44 -5.96 21.13 -3.55
CA GLU A 44 -6.12 19.74 -3.15
C GLU A 44 -7.21 19.02 -3.96
N ASP A 45 -8.37 19.67 -4.18
CA ASP A 45 -9.45 19.10 -4.98
C ASP A 45 -9.02 18.89 -6.45
N GLN A 46 -8.16 19.79 -6.98
CA GLN A 46 -7.55 19.61 -8.30
C GLN A 46 -6.56 18.43 -8.33
N ASP A 47 -5.74 18.24 -7.31
CA ASP A 47 -4.81 17.12 -7.21
C ASP A 47 -5.59 15.79 -7.24
N PHE A 48 -6.66 15.65 -6.45
CA PHE A 48 -7.53 14.46 -6.51
C PHE A 48 -8.24 14.29 -7.87
N ALA A 49 -8.55 15.38 -8.56
CA ALA A 49 -9.14 15.28 -9.89
C ALA A 49 -8.12 14.79 -10.94
N ILE A 50 -6.88 15.21 -10.82
CA ILE A 50 -5.76 14.76 -11.67
C ILE A 50 -5.48 13.27 -11.41
N ASP A 51 -5.39 12.85 -10.15
CA ASP A 51 -5.19 11.44 -9.78
C ASP A 51 -6.28 10.54 -10.38
N ARG A 52 -7.54 10.96 -10.27
CA ARG A 52 -8.66 10.21 -10.90
C ARG A 52 -8.54 10.13 -12.42
N LEU A 53 -8.04 11.18 -13.06
CA LEU A 53 -7.84 11.19 -14.52
C LEU A 53 -6.68 10.26 -14.89
N GLN A 54 -5.57 10.30 -14.15
CA GLN A 54 -4.43 9.40 -14.34
C GLN A 54 -4.86 7.95 -14.19
N LYS A 55 -5.65 7.63 -13.16
CA LYS A 55 -6.17 6.27 -12.94
C LYS A 55 -7.06 5.79 -14.09
N LYS A 56 -7.91 6.66 -14.64
CA LYS A 56 -8.74 6.30 -15.80
C LYS A 56 -7.92 6.06 -17.07
N ILE A 57 -6.81 6.78 -17.24
CA ILE A 57 -5.88 6.53 -18.35
C ILE A 57 -5.20 5.19 -18.13
N ASP A 58 -4.77 4.91 -16.92
CA ASP A 58 -4.10 3.67 -16.56
C ASP A 58 -5.03 2.46 -16.72
N ASP A 59 -6.31 2.60 -16.38
CA ASP A 59 -7.35 1.59 -16.66
C ASP A 59 -7.36 1.16 -18.13
N VAL A 60 -7.26 2.11 -19.06
CA VAL A 60 -7.20 1.82 -20.49
C VAL A 60 -5.88 1.17 -20.89
N LEU A 61 -4.77 1.64 -20.30
CA LEU A 61 -3.45 1.10 -20.58
C LEU A 61 -3.28 -0.36 -20.12
N TRP A 62 -4.01 -0.81 -19.11
CA TRP A 62 -4.02 -2.23 -18.71
C TRP A 62 -4.47 -3.12 -19.86
N PHE A 63 -5.57 -2.79 -20.54
CA PHE A 63 -6.06 -3.57 -21.69
C PHE A 63 -5.07 -3.58 -22.85
N GLU A 64 -4.39 -2.45 -23.10
CA GLU A 64 -3.39 -2.35 -24.15
C GLU A 64 -2.13 -3.17 -23.84
N ARG A 65 -1.68 -3.19 -22.59
CA ARG A 65 -0.39 -3.78 -22.19
C ARG A 65 -0.46 -5.24 -21.76
N VAL A 66 -1.63 -5.72 -21.35
CA VAL A 66 -1.79 -7.06 -20.76
C VAL A 66 -2.94 -7.82 -21.42
N GLY A 67 -3.84 -7.15 -22.15
CA GLY A 67 -5.02 -7.76 -22.76
C GLY A 67 -4.72 -8.84 -23.81
N ASP A 68 -3.49 -8.95 -24.29
CA ASP A 68 -3.07 -10.05 -25.17
C ASP A 68 -2.83 -11.38 -24.41
N VAL A 69 -2.51 -11.33 -23.11
CA VAL A 69 -2.22 -12.50 -22.27
C VAL A 69 -3.25 -12.77 -21.18
N ALA A 70 -4.04 -11.75 -20.80
CA ALA A 70 -5.06 -11.86 -19.75
C ALA A 70 -6.43 -11.38 -20.20
N GLU A 71 -7.48 -11.98 -19.65
CA GLU A 71 -8.77 -11.35 -19.45
C GLU A 71 -8.66 -10.45 -18.23
N ILE A 72 -9.20 -9.22 -18.33
CA ILE A 72 -9.05 -8.19 -17.31
C ILE A 72 -10.43 -7.71 -16.91
N ASP A 73 -10.75 -7.88 -15.63
CA ASP A 73 -11.92 -7.31 -14.99
C ASP A 73 -11.52 -6.25 -13.98
N LYS A 74 -12.32 -5.20 -13.85
CA LYS A 74 -12.24 -4.24 -12.76
C LYS A 74 -13.54 -4.28 -11.99
N VAL A 75 -13.50 -4.83 -10.80
CA VAL A 75 -14.67 -5.11 -9.96
C VAL A 75 -14.71 -4.18 -8.75
N TYR A 76 -15.90 -4.00 -8.18
CA TYR A 76 -16.13 -3.14 -7.03
C TYR A 76 -16.77 -3.97 -5.93
N ILE A 77 -16.00 -4.31 -4.90
CA ILE A 77 -16.37 -5.28 -3.86
C ILE A 77 -16.61 -4.60 -2.51
N PRO A 78 -17.53 -5.11 -1.68
CA PRO A 78 -17.68 -4.66 -0.32
C PRO A 78 -16.53 -5.21 0.55
N THR A 79 -16.05 -4.37 1.48
CA THR A 79 -15.05 -4.73 2.47
C THR A 79 -15.58 -4.39 3.87
N VAL A 80 -14.71 -4.29 4.87
CA VAL A 80 -15.14 -3.97 6.24
C VAL A 80 -15.50 -2.47 6.39
N PRO A 81 -16.41 -2.12 7.31
CA PRO A 81 -16.77 -0.73 7.56
C PRO A 81 -15.58 0.14 7.97
N ASN A 82 -15.69 1.45 7.76
CA ASN A 82 -14.76 2.43 8.31
C ASN A 82 -15.35 2.98 9.62
N PRO A 83 -14.77 2.67 10.79
CA PRO A 83 -15.27 3.16 12.08
C PRO A 83 -15.15 4.70 12.21
N ARG A 84 -14.25 5.34 11.41
CA ARG A 84 -14.08 6.79 11.37
C ARG A 84 -15.01 7.49 10.37
N GLY A 85 -15.90 6.75 9.70
CA GLY A 85 -16.68 7.27 8.57
C GLY A 85 -17.71 8.34 8.93
N GLU A 86 -18.22 8.37 10.16
CA GLU A 86 -19.19 9.39 10.62
C GLU A 86 -18.58 10.79 10.69
N GLU A 87 -17.36 10.91 11.20
CA GLU A 87 -16.68 12.19 11.36
C GLU A 87 -16.24 12.76 10.02
N THR A 88 -15.84 11.90 9.08
CA THR A 88 -15.26 12.32 7.79
C THR A 88 -16.32 12.62 6.72
N TYR A 89 -17.49 11.95 6.74
CA TYR A 89 -18.46 11.99 5.63
C TYR A 89 -19.89 12.33 6.05
N GLY A 90 -20.19 12.52 7.34
CA GLY A 90 -21.54 12.80 7.83
C GLY A 90 -22.55 11.69 7.55
N ILE A 91 -22.08 10.46 7.29
CA ILE A 91 -22.89 9.28 7.05
C ILE A 91 -22.62 8.32 8.19
N GLU A 92 -23.69 7.80 8.84
CA GLU A 92 -23.60 6.73 9.85
C GLU A 92 -23.02 5.45 9.19
N ASN A 93 -21.69 5.30 9.18
CA ASN A 93 -21.00 4.24 8.43
C ASN A 93 -20.50 3.07 9.27
N GLU A 94 -20.72 3.03 10.57
CA GLU A 94 -20.36 1.85 11.39
C GLU A 94 -21.02 0.53 10.92
N ARG A 95 -22.07 0.63 10.09
CA ARG A 95 -22.85 -0.53 9.61
C ARG A 95 -22.72 -0.77 8.12
N HIS A 96 -22.07 0.12 7.37
CA HIS A 96 -21.95 -0.02 5.93
C HIS A 96 -20.51 -0.36 5.53
N PRO A 97 -20.28 -1.45 4.80
CA PRO A 97 -18.96 -1.79 4.32
C PRO A 97 -18.43 -0.69 3.40
N ILE A 98 -17.14 -0.41 3.48
CA ILE A 98 -16.44 0.29 2.40
C ILE A 98 -16.50 -0.62 1.17
N LYS A 99 -16.50 -0.02 0.01
CA LYS A 99 -16.35 -0.73 -1.25
C LYS A 99 -15.03 -0.32 -1.88
N THR A 100 -14.26 -1.32 -2.28
CA THR A 100 -12.99 -1.09 -2.93
C THR A 100 -12.95 -1.65 -4.35
N TRP A 101 -12.17 -1.02 -5.22
CA TRP A 101 -11.93 -1.53 -6.55
C TRP A 101 -10.85 -2.60 -6.52
N CYS A 102 -10.99 -3.60 -7.38
CA CYS A 102 -9.96 -4.61 -7.60
C CYS A 102 -9.80 -4.87 -9.09
N TYR A 103 -8.57 -5.04 -9.54
CA TYR A 103 -8.32 -5.65 -10.83
C TYR A 103 -8.27 -7.16 -10.67
N VAL A 104 -8.84 -7.88 -11.62
CA VAL A 104 -8.72 -9.33 -11.75
C VAL A 104 -8.09 -9.62 -13.11
N PHE A 105 -6.98 -10.35 -13.09
CA PHE A 105 -6.28 -10.79 -14.28
C PHE A 105 -6.35 -12.32 -14.36
N THR A 106 -6.97 -12.84 -15.42
CA THR A 106 -7.12 -14.27 -15.64
C THR A 106 -6.39 -14.66 -16.93
N PRO A 107 -5.46 -15.64 -16.91
CA PRO A 107 -4.76 -16.08 -18.12
C PRO A 107 -5.74 -16.50 -19.24
N ARG A 108 -5.52 -16.01 -20.48
CA ARG A 108 -6.40 -16.34 -21.62
C ARG A 108 -6.36 -17.80 -22.00
N ASP A 109 -5.20 -18.42 -21.91
CA ASP A 109 -4.96 -19.80 -22.34
C ASP A 109 -5.13 -20.81 -21.19
N ARG A 110 -5.95 -20.46 -20.19
CA ARG A 110 -6.19 -21.33 -19.03
C ARG A 110 -6.86 -22.64 -19.38
N THR A 111 -6.46 -23.71 -18.71
CA THR A 111 -7.14 -25.00 -18.71
C THR A 111 -7.35 -25.46 -17.27
N GLY A 112 -8.64 -25.60 -16.87
CA GLY A 112 -9.02 -25.95 -15.50
C GLY A 112 -8.93 -24.77 -14.52
N ASP A 113 -8.98 -25.11 -13.24
CA ASP A 113 -8.86 -24.14 -12.15
C ASP A 113 -7.39 -23.82 -11.90
N LEU A 114 -7.10 -22.56 -11.63
CA LEU A 114 -5.76 -22.02 -11.44
C LEU A 114 -5.60 -21.45 -10.03
N PRO A 115 -4.39 -21.56 -9.45
CA PRO A 115 -4.11 -20.95 -8.16
C PRO A 115 -4.28 -19.41 -8.20
N LEU A 116 -4.71 -18.85 -7.08
CA LEU A 116 -4.93 -17.42 -6.90
C LEU A 116 -3.72 -16.76 -6.27
N LEU A 117 -3.32 -15.61 -6.78
CA LEU A 117 -2.40 -14.69 -6.13
C LEU A 117 -3.11 -13.36 -5.80
N VAL A 118 -3.06 -12.98 -4.53
CA VAL A 118 -3.50 -11.66 -4.07
C VAL A 118 -2.28 -10.73 -4.10
N PHE A 119 -2.43 -9.59 -4.78
CA PHE A 119 -1.32 -8.68 -5.02
C PHE A 119 -1.63 -7.24 -4.59
N PRO A 120 -1.54 -6.92 -3.28
CA PRO A 120 -1.62 -5.54 -2.80
C PRO A 120 -0.43 -4.72 -3.31
N HIS A 121 -0.71 -3.51 -3.80
CA HIS A 121 0.31 -2.58 -4.27
C HIS A 121 1.15 -1.98 -3.13
N GLY A 122 2.30 -1.42 -3.47
CA GLY A 122 3.16 -0.66 -2.55
C GLY A 122 2.74 0.81 -2.45
N GLY A 123 3.32 1.52 -1.46
CA GLY A 123 2.99 2.91 -1.17
C GLY A 123 1.69 3.02 -0.37
N VAL A 124 1.74 3.65 0.80
CA VAL A 124 0.54 3.85 1.63
C VAL A 124 -0.54 4.60 0.85
N HIS A 125 -0.15 5.62 0.13
CA HIS A 125 -0.94 6.34 -0.85
C HIS A 125 -0.34 6.08 -2.24
N GLY A 126 -0.62 4.91 -2.77
CA GLY A 126 -0.30 4.47 -4.11
C GLY A 126 -1.53 3.87 -4.78
N ASP A 127 -1.33 3.24 -5.90
CA ASP A 127 -2.36 2.50 -6.62
C ASP A 127 -1.76 1.33 -7.41
N PHE A 128 -2.57 0.35 -7.77
CA PHE A 128 -2.16 -0.73 -8.65
C PHE A 128 -2.20 -0.25 -10.11
N ASN A 129 -1.06 0.23 -10.61
CA ASN A 129 -0.95 0.86 -11.91
C ASN A 129 -0.05 0.06 -12.86
N THR A 130 0.06 0.51 -14.11
CA THR A 130 0.81 -0.17 -15.16
C THR A 130 2.33 -0.21 -14.97
N TYR A 131 2.86 0.29 -13.85
CA TYR A 131 4.20 -0.03 -13.37
C TYR A 131 4.37 -1.56 -13.19
N TYR A 132 3.31 -2.24 -12.75
CA TYR A 132 3.33 -3.69 -12.50
C TYR A 132 3.10 -4.54 -13.75
N THR A 133 2.98 -3.96 -14.94
CA THR A 133 2.70 -4.68 -16.20
C THR A 133 3.58 -5.92 -16.39
N HIS A 134 4.87 -5.81 -16.17
CA HIS A 134 5.81 -6.92 -16.39
C HIS A 134 5.60 -8.06 -15.39
N ILE A 135 5.28 -7.75 -14.13
CA ILE A 135 5.00 -8.74 -13.10
C ILE A 135 3.69 -9.46 -13.42
N VAL A 136 2.62 -8.73 -13.77
CA VAL A 136 1.34 -9.34 -14.17
C VAL A 136 1.53 -10.26 -15.37
N ARG A 137 2.28 -9.83 -16.40
CA ARG A 137 2.56 -10.69 -17.56
C ARG A 137 3.36 -11.95 -17.19
N GLU A 138 4.35 -11.82 -16.31
CA GLU A 138 5.11 -12.95 -15.79
C GLU A 138 4.21 -13.93 -15.02
N LEU A 139 3.32 -13.42 -14.14
CA LEU A 139 2.35 -14.24 -13.39
C LEU A 139 1.31 -14.92 -14.28
N MET A 140 0.85 -14.25 -15.36
CA MET A 140 0.00 -14.88 -16.37
C MET A 140 0.71 -16.05 -17.06
N ALA A 141 1.99 -15.87 -17.41
CA ALA A 141 2.79 -16.93 -18.01
C ALA A 141 3.04 -18.13 -17.05
N GLU A 142 3.11 -17.84 -15.74
CA GLU A 142 3.16 -18.87 -14.70
C GLU A 142 1.79 -19.55 -14.44
N GLY A 143 0.70 -19.02 -15.00
CA GLY A 143 -0.64 -19.60 -14.90
C GLY A 143 -1.34 -19.30 -13.57
N TYR A 144 -1.17 -18.11 -13.01
CA TYR A 144 -1.91 -17.64 -11.85
C TYR A 144 -3.09 -16.76 -12.25
N VAL A 145 -4.23 -16.89 -11.55
CA VAL A 145 -5.21 -15.81 -11.45
C VAL A 145 -4.68 -14.78 -10.46
N VAL A 146 -4.75 -13.50 -10.79
CA VAL A 146 -4.28 -12.43 -9.92
C VAL A 146 -5.44 -11.49 -9.56
N ILE A 147 -5.66 -11.26 -8.26
CA ILE A 147 -6.50 -10.17 -7.79
C ILE A 147 -5.64 -9.09 -7.15
N ALA A 148 -5.79 -7.85 -7.62
CA ALA A 148 -5.03 -6.70 -7.15
C ALA A 148 -6.01 -5.65 -6.56
N PRO A 149 -6.17 -5.62 -5.22
CA PRO A 149 -7.07 -4.70 -4.56
C PRO A 149 -6.48 -3.29 -4.49
N GLU A 150 -7.34 -2.31 -4.75
CA GLU A 150 -7.15 -0.89 -4.48
C GLU A 150 -7.71 -0.60 -3.07
N TYR A 151 -7.01 -1.12 -2.06
CA TYR A 151 -7.45 -1.05 -0.67
C TYR A 151 -7.63 0.41 -0.20
N ARG A 152 -8.30 0.62 0.95
CA ARG A 152 -8.43 1.95 1.56
C ARG A 152 -7.07 2.66 1.64
N GLY A 153 -7.04 3.96 1.33
CA GLY A 153 -5.82 4.73 1.19
C GLY A 153 -5.28 4.84 -0.23
N SER A 154 -5.78 4.03 -1.19
CA SER A 154 -5.33 4.08 -2.59
C SER A 154 -5.64 5.42 -3.25
N THR A 155 -4.71 5.87 -4.12
CA THR A 155 -4.88 7.07 -4.96
C THR A 155 -5.74 6.76 -6.19
N GLY A 156 -6.20 7.81 -6.88
CA GLY A 156 -7.01 7.68 -8.09
C GLY A 156 -8.52 7.52 -7.87
N TYR A 157 -8.97 7.39 -6.61
CA TYR A 157 -10.39 7.20 -6.25
C TYR A 157 -10.99 8.36 -5.45
N GLY A 158 -10.22 9.40 -5.22
CA GLY A 158 -10.62 10.63 -4.55
C GLY A 158 -10.33 10.63 -3.06
N ARG A 159 -10.59 11.80 -2.43
CA ARG A 159 -10.28 12.09 -1.03
C ARG A 159 -10.82 11.02 -0.06
N SER A 160 -12.07 10.60 -0.26
CA SER A 160 -12.73 9.64 0.62
C SER A 160 -12.03 8.28 0.71
N THR A 161 -11.49 7.78 -0.40
CA THR A 161 -10.70 6.55 -0.40
C THR A 161 -9.31 6.81 0.20
N TYR A 162 -8.70 7.92 -0.15
CA TYR A 162 -7.39 8.34 0.35
C TYR A 162 -7.36 8.44 1.88
N GLU A 163 -8.31 9.18 2.47
CA GLU A 163 -8.41 9.41 3.92
C GLU A 163 -9.05 8.24 4.69
N ALA A 164 -9.47 7.17 4.00
CA ALA A 164 -9.97 5.96 4.65
C ALA A 164 -8.86 5.02 5.14
N ILE A 165 -7.59 5.32 4.86
CA ILE A 165 -6.45 4.49 5.28
C ILE A 165 -6.46 4.26 6.80
N ASP A 166 -6.01 3.09 7.22
CA ASP A 166 -5.79 2.73 8.62
C ASP A 166 -4.49 1.95 8.73
N TYR A 167 -3.37 2.64 8.55
CA TYR A 167 -2.04 2.12 8.25
C TYR A 167 -1.62 0.91 9.10
N GLY A 168 -1.51 -0.27 8.47
CA GLY A 168 -1.24 -1.54 9.15
C GLY A 168 -2.45 -2.10 9.92
N GLY A 169 -3.66 -1.63 9.58
CA GLY A 169 -4.92 -2.02 10.22
C GLY A 169 -5.95 -2.52 9.21
N LEU A 170 -7.00 -1.75 8.97
CA LEU A 170 -8.17 -2.20 8.20
C LEU A 170 -7.92 -2.39 6.69
N GLU A 171 -6.85 -1.85 6.11
CA GLU A 171 -6.48 -2.18 4.72
C GLU A 171 -6.08 -3.65 4.56
N ILE A 172 -5.65 -4.31 5.64
CA ILE A 172 -5.41 -5.76 5.65
C ILE A 172 -6.72 -6.50 5.39
N GLU A 173 -7.79 -6.08 6.09
CA GLU A 173 -9.13 -6.66 5.94
C GLU A 173 -9.71 -6.42 4.54
N ASP A 174 -9.40 -5.28 3.89
CA ASP A 174 -9.78 -5.03 2.50
C ASP A 174 -9.14 -6.04 1.55
N VAL A 175 -7.88 -6.39 1.79
CA VAL A 175 -7.13 -7.36 0.98
C VAL A 175 -7.62 -8.79 1.21
N VAL A 176 -7.93 -9.14 2.46
CA VAL A 176 -8.55 -10.44 2.80
C VAL A 176 -9.95 -10.56 2.18
N ALA A 177 -10.75 -9.49 2.22
CA ALA A 177 -12.06 -9.48 1.58
C ALA A 177 -11.95 -9.64 0.04
N ALA A 178 -10.92 -9.07 -0.58
CA ALA A 178 -10.66 -9.26 -2.00
C ALA A 178 -10.30 -10.71 -2.34
N ARG A 179 -9.49 -11.35 -1.50
CA ARG A 179 -9.19 -12.79 -1.60
C ARG A 179 -10.47 -13.64 -1.51
N ASP A 180 -11.29 -13.40 -0.50
CA ASP A 180 -12.50 -14.18 -0.27
C ASP A 180 -13.49 -14.00 -1.43
N TRP A 181 -13.66 -12.77 -1.90
CA TRP A 181 -14.48 -12.47 -3.07
C TRP A 181 -13.96 -13.18 -4.33
N ALA A 182 -12.65 -13.19 -4.57
CA ALA A 182 -12.09 -13.82 -5.75
C ALA A 182 -12.30 -15.34 -5.75
N VAL A 183 -12.13 -15.98 -4.60
CA VAL A 183 -12.37 -17.43 -4.41
C VAL A 183 -13.85 -17.77 -4.64
N GLU A 184 -14.78 -16.92 -4.23
CA GLU A 184 -16.21 -17.15 -4.39
C GLU A 184 -16.74 -16.82 -5.79
N ALA A 185 -16.23 -15.76 -6.42
CA ALA A 185 -16.88 -15.12 -7.56
C ALA A 185 -16.12 -15.25 -8.89
N VAL A 186 -14.83 -15.59 -8.88
CA VAL A 186 -14.03 -15.70 -10.11
C VAL A 186 -14.01 -17.14 -10.59
N ASP A 187 -14.63 -17.37 -11.75
CA ASP A 187 -14.64 -18.70 -12.36
C ASP A 187 -13.22 -19.20 -12.67
N GLY A 188 -12.93 -20.44 -12.26
CA GLY A 188 -11.65 -21.10 -12.52
C GLY A 188 -10.53 -20.69 -11.56
N VAL A 189 -10.86 -20.16 -10.40
CA VAL A 189 -9.95 -20.05 -9.24
C VAL A 189 -9.98 -21.36 -8.46
N ASP A 190 -8.79 -21.91 -8.17
CA ASP A 190 -8.62 -23.01 -7.24
C ASP A 190 -8.62 -22.47 -5.79
N PRO A 191 -9.65 -22.74 -4.98
CA PRO A 191 -9.75 -22.21 -3.62
C PRO A 191 -8.76 -22.83 -2.64
N GLU A 192 -8.18 -23.98 -2.98
CA GLU A 192 -7.23 -24.72 -2.14
C GLU A 192 -5.76 -24.27 -2.35
N HIS A 193 -5.52 -23.36 -3.32
CA HIS A 193 -4.20 -22.86 -3.64
C HIS A 193 -4.19 -21.33 -3.78
N VAL A 194 -4.08 -20.63 -2.65
CA VAL A 194 -4.12 -19.18 -2.58
C VAL A 194 -2.84 -18.62 -1.94
N GLY A 195 -2.14 -17.76 -2.66
CA GLY A 195 -0.97 -17.04 -2.15
C GLY A 195 -1.16 -15.53 -2.11
N ILE A 196 -0.25 -14.87 -1.42
CA ILE A 196 -0.17 -13.40 -1.38
C ILE A 196 1.26 -12.94 -1.64
N LEU A 197 1.42 -11.88 -2.44
CA LEU A 197 2.72 -11.28 -2.69
C LEU A 197 2.63 -9.76 -2.70
N GLY A 198 3.65 -9.09 -2.17
CA GLY A 198 3.68 -7.63 -2.17
C GLY A 198 5.06 -7.07 -1.91
N TRP A 199 5.26 -5.81 -2.31
CA TRP A 199 6.49 -5.05 -2.09
C TRP A 199 6.21 -3.81 -1.25
N SER A 200 7.15 -3.41 -0.40
CA SER A 200 7.04 -2.21 0.42
C SER A 200 5.84 -2.27 1.38
N HIS A 201 4.91 -1.32 1.29
CA HIS A 201 3.63 -1.38 2.02
C HIS A 201 2.80 -2.61 1.64
N GLY A 202 2.80 -3.02 0.36
CA GLY A 202 2.19 -4.28 -0.05
C GLY A 202 2.84 -5.50 0.62
N GLY A 203 4.14 -5.42 0.94
CA GLY A 203 4.84 -6.41 1.75
C GLY A 203 4.42 -6.41 3.22
N LEU A 204 4.16 -5.23 3.82
CA LEU A 204 3.54 -5.12 5.14
C LEU A 204 2.18 -5.82 5.16
N ILE A 205 1.34 -5.52 4.16
CA ILE A 205 0.00 -6.11 4.03
C ILE A 205 0.11 -7.63 3.89
N ALA A 206 1.02 -8.13 3.04
CA ALA A 206 1.22 -9.57 2.88
C ALA A 206 1.61 -10.25 4.20
N LEU A 207 2.53 -9.65 4.97
CA LEU A 207 2.95 -10.16 6.28
C LEU A 207 1.80 -10.19 7.28
N LEU A 208 1.11 -9.06 7.47
CA LEU A 208 0.02 -8.97 8.46
C LEU A 208 -1.17 -9.86 8.04
N SER A 209 -1.46 -9.97 6.74
CA SER A 209 -2.50 -10.89 6.25
C SER A 209 -2.24 -12.34 6.68
N VAL A 210 -1.02 -12.85 6.51
CA VAL A 210 -0.72 -14.24 6.90
C VAL A 210 -0.46 -14.41 8.39
N PHE A 211 -0.24 -13.33 9.14
CA PHE A 211 -0.12 -13.38 10.60
C PHE A 211 -1.49 -13.43 11.27
N ASP A 212 -2.46 -12.67 10.77
CA ASP A 212 -3.78 -12.54 11.38
C ASP A 212 -4.80 -13.52 10.76
N HIS A 213 -4.59 -13.94 9.50
CA HIS A 213 -5.44 -14.88 8.75
C HIS A 213 -4.63 -16.05 8.15
N PRO A 214 -3.91 -16.85 8.96
CA PRO A 214 -3.02 -17.90 8.45
C PRO A 214 -3.75 -19.04 7.71
N ASP A 215 -5.05 -19.18 7.91
CA ASP A 215 -5.91 -20.16 7.23
C ASP A 215 -6.40 -19.71 5.84
N LYS A 216 -6.09 -18.48 5.46
CA LYS A 216 -6.53 -17.91 4.17
C LYS A 216 -5.50 -18.04 3.06
N PHE A 217 -4.23 -18.28 3.40
CA PHE A 217 -3.12 -18.25 2.46
C PHE A 217 -2.17 -19.42 2.67
N ASP A 218 -1.82 -20.11 1.60
CA ASP A 218 -0.90 -21.25 1.61
C ASP A 218 0.56 -20.83 1.55
N VAL A 219 0.83 -19.60 1.08
CA VAL A 219 2.18 -19.07 0.93
C VAL A 219 2.16 -17.54 0.85
N ALA A 220 3.23 -16.90 1.33
CA ALA A 220 3.40 -15.45 1.24
C ALA A 220 4.79 -15.06 0.73
N TYR A 221 4.83 -13.96 -0.01
CA TYR A 221 6.06 -13.26 -0.35
C TYR A 221 6.00 -11.80 0.09
N ALA A 222 7.08 -11.32 0.73
CA ALA A 222 7.24 -9.95 1.15
C ALA A 222 8.58 -9.38 0.66
N GLY A 223 8.54 -8.51 -0.34
CA GLY A 223 9.71 -7.82 -0.89
C GLY A 223 9.91 -6.45 -0.25
N VAL A 224 11.12 -6.14 0.24
CA VAL A 224 11.46 -4.87 0.90
C VAL A 224 10.34 -4.37 1.82
N PRO A 225 9.77 -5.24 2.69
CA PRO A 225 8.55 -4.95 3.41
C PRO A 225 8.75 -3.91 4.49
N VAL A 226 7.81 -2.97 4.64
CA VAL A 226 7.68 -2.21 5.88
C VAL A 226 7.38 -3.22 6.99
N SER A 227 8.20 -3.27 8.03
CA SER A 227 8.13 -4.36 9.01
C SER A 227 8.27 -3.94 10.48
N ASP A 228 8.74 -2.72 10.74
CA ASP A 228 8.86 -2.17 12.10
C ASP A 228 8.59 -0.66 12.11
N LEU A 229 7.37 -0.27 12.42
CA LEU A 229 6.95 1.13 12.44
C LEU A 229 7.63 1.93 13.56
N VAL A 230 8.03 1.28 14.67
CA VAL A 230 8.76 1.95 15.75
C VAL A 230 10.17 2.32 15.28
N ALA A 231 10.90 1.37 14.70
CA ALA A 231 12.23 1.63 14.14
C ALA A 231 12.15 2.64 12.99
N ARG A 232 11.11 2.54 12.13
CA ARG A 232 10.86 3.43 11.00
C ARG A 232 10.76 4.89 11.43
N MET A 233 10.07 5.18 12.53
CA MET A 233 9.98 6.55 13.08
C MET A 233 11.35 7.08 13.52
N GLY A 234 12.30 6.22 13.82
CA GLY A 234 13.67 6.61 14.24
C GLY A 234 14.55 7.15 13.10
N TYR A 235 14.34 6.70 11.85
CA TYR A 235 15.20 7.09 10.73
C TYR A 235 14.48 7.92 9.64
N GLN A 236 13.16 7.93 9.61
CA GLN A 236 12.40 8.68 8.62
C GLN A 236 12.40 10.20 8.87
N THR A 237 12.08 10.97 7.82
CA THR A 237 11.98 12.43 7.89
C THR A 237 10.82 12.89 8.78
N GLN A 238 10.87 14.14 9.25
CA GLN A 238 9.76 14.70 10.05
C GLN A 238 8.43 14.66 9.30
N GLY A 239 8.41 15.04 8.02
CA GLY A 239 7.16 15.00 7.24
C GLY A 239 6.59 13.59 7.06
N TYR A 240 7.44 12.57 7.07
CA TYR A 240 7.00 11.17 7.05
C TYR A 240 6.40 10.76 8.41
N ARG A 241 7.03 11.16 9.52
CA ARG A 241 6.50 10.94 10.87
C ARG A 241 5.16 11.64 11.07
N ASP A 242 5.04 12.89 10.58
CA ASP A 242 3.79 13.65 10.66
C ASP A 242 2.65 12.96 9.88
N LEU A 243 2.96 12.33 8.74
CA LEU A 243 1.98 11.57 7.96
C LEU A 243 1.37 10.42 8.78
N TYR A 244 2.17 9.66 9.52
CA TYR A 244 1.66 8.54 10.33
C TYR A 244 0.79 9.00 11.50
N SER A 245 1.01 10.19 12.03
CA SER A 245 0.28 10.73 13.19
C SER A 245 -0.96 11.55 12.84
N VAL A 246 -1.28 11.74 11.54
CA VAL A 246 -2.53 12.41 11.18
C VAL A 246 -3.75 11.53 11.53
N ASP A 247 -4.86 12.18 11.84
CA ASP A 247 -6.08 11.53 12.38
C ASP A 247 -6.62 10.38 11.51
N TYR A 248 -6.42 10.44 10.20
CA TYR A 248 -6.88 9.40 9.29
C TYR A 248 -5.85 8.26 9.01
N HIS A 249 -4.65 8.33 9.60
CA HIS A 249 -3.69 7.22 9.66
C HIS A 249 -3.75 6.53 11.02
N ILE A 250 -2.62 6.50 11.77
CA ILE A 250 -2.58 5.93 13.12
C ILE A 250 -3.23 6.90 14.13
N GLY A 251 -3.14 8.21 13.89
CA GLY A 251 -3.79 9.25 14.68
C GLY A 251 -2.98 9.74 15.88
N GLU A 252 -1.93 9.02 16.28
CA GLU A 252 -1.05 9.34 17.39
C GLU A 252 0.41 9.12 16.98
N THR A 253 1.34 9.81 17.61
CA THR A 253 2.77 9.57 17.39
C THR A 253 3.23 8.31 18.09
N ALA A 254 4.31 7.68 17.61
CA ALA A 254 4.91 6.52 18.27
C ALA A 254 5.42 6.82 19.71
N TYR A 255 5.60 8.09 20.06
CA TYR A 255 5.95 8.52 21.41
C TYR A 255 4.73 8.51 22.34
N GLU A 256 3.56 8.88 21.84
CA GLU A 256 2.29 8.92 22.58
C GLU A 256 1.71 7.52 22.76
N ASN A 257 1.77 6.68 21.72
CA ASN A 257 1.18 5.35 21.73
C ASN A 257 2.07 4.32 20.99
N VAL A 258 3.16 3.90 21.64
CA VAL A 258 4.10 2.95 21.05
C VAL A 258 3.48 1.55 20.83
N GLU A 259 2.49 1.17 21.63
CA GLU A 259 1.86 -0.15 21.51
C GLU A 259 1.07 -0.26 20.20
N GLU A 260 0.37 0.78 19.78
CA GLU A 260 -0.32 0.83 18.48
C GLU A 260 0.65 0.61 17.31
N TYR A 261 1.83 1.26 17.38
CA TYR A 261 2.89 1.07 16.38
C TYR A 261 3.46 -0.36 16.38
N ARG A 262 3.57 -0.99 17.54
CA ARG A 262 4.00 -2.39 17.67
C ARG A 262 2.95 -3.37 17.13
N GLU A 263 1.69 -3.16 17.46
CA GLU A 263 0.59 -4.00 16.98
C GLU A 263 0.51 -4.01 15.45
N ARG A 264 0.82 -2.88 14.82
CA ARG A 264 0.85 -2.70 13.36
C ARG A 264 2.19 -3.09 12.70
N SER A 265 3.15 -3.60 13.46
CA SER A 265 4.48 -3.95 12.98
C SER A 265 4.71 -5.45 12.91
N PRO A 266 4.98 -6.02 11.72
CA PRO A 266 5.28 -7.45 11.58
C PRO A 266 6.40 -7.95 12.50
N ALA A 267 7.47 -7.17 12.71
CA ALA A 267 8.58 -7.57 13.56
C ALA A 267 8.17 -7.85 15.01
N TRP A 268 7.17 -7.14 15.53
CA TRP A 268 6.64 -7.35 16.88
C TRP A 268 5.59 -8.45 16.96
N ASN A 269 5.05 -8.87 15.80
CA ASN A 269 4.03 -9.90 15.67
C ASN A 269 4.56 -11.21 15.04
N ALA A 270 5.87 -11.36 14.88
CA ALA A 270 6.52 -12.49 14.24
C ALA A 270 6.12 -13.86 14.79
N HIS A 271 5.72 -13.93 16.08
CA HIS A 271 5.24 -15.15 16.73
C HIS A 271 3.98 -15.73 16.10
N LYS A 272 3.21 -14.92 15.37
CA LYS A 272 1.94 -15.33 14.71
C LYS A 272 2.17 -16.13 13.42
N LEU A 273 3.33 -16.03 12.76
CA LEU A 273 3.57 -16.68 11.47
C LEU A 273 3.33 -18.19 11.54
N GLN A 274 2.50 -18.70 10.62
CA GLN A 274 2.25 -20.13 10.42
C GLN A 274 2.40 -20.52 8.93
N THR A 275 2.21 -19.57 8.03
CA THR A 275 2.25 -19.73 6.58
C THR A 275 3.70 -19.70 6.07
N PRO A 276 4.10 -20.56 5.12
CA PRO A 276 5.39 -20.46 4.43
C PRO A 276 5.64 -19.07 3.88
N LEU A 277 6.81 -18.50 4.15
CA LEU A 277 7.13 -17.10 3.86
C LEU A 277 8.50 -16.97 3.20
N LEU A 278 8.60 -16.17 2.13
CA LEU A 278 9.85 -15.67 1.58
C LEU A 278 9.96 -14.15 1.76
N ILE A 279 11.10 -13.69 2.26
CA ILE A 279 11.41 -12.27 2.43
C ILE A 279 12.62 -11.91 1.57
N HIS A 280 12.49 -10.88 0.72
CA HIS A 280 13.63 -10.26 0.05
C HIS A 280 13.83 -8.82 0.54
N THR A 281 15.08 -8.44 0.76
CA THR A 281 15.46 -7.04 1.04
C THR A 281 16.86 -6.75 0.49
N THR A 282 17.30 -5.49 0.60
CA THR A 282 18.63 -5.09 0.12
C THR A 282 19.27 -4.04 1.03
N THR A 283 20.61 -4.11 1.13
CA THR A 283 21.40 -3.24 2.00
C THR A 283 21.38 -1.76 1.59
N ASN A 284 21.08 -1.46 0.33
CA ASN A 284 21.03 -0.10 -0.20
C ASN A 284 19.61 0.47 -0.35
N ASP A 285 18.62 -0.14 0.28
CA ASP A 285 17.28 0.43 0.40
C ASP A 285 17.30 1.69 1.28
N ARG A 286 16.77 2.79 0.76
CA ARG A 286 16.73 4.09 1.44
C ARG A 286 15.33 4.47 1.94
N ASP A 287 14.32 3.69 1.54
CA ASP A 287 12.94 3.90 1.97
C ASP A 287 12.60 2.94 3.13
N VAL A 288 12.76 1.64 2.93
CA VAL A 288 12.69 0.65 4.02
C VAL A 288 14.10 0.23 4.38
N HIS A 289 14.64 0.82 5.44
CA HIS A 289 16.00 0.53 5.86
C HIS A 289 16.19 -0.95 6.20
N VAL A 290 17.28 -1.56 5.75
CA VAL A 290 17.55 -2.99 5.93
C VAL A 290 17.45 -3.44 7.40
N LEU A 291 17.83 -2.60 8.37
CA LEU A 291 17.72 -2.91 9.80
C LEU A 291 16.29 -3.20 10.27
N GLU A 292 15.30 -2.58 9.63
CA GLU A 292 13.88 -2.83 9.91
C GLU A 292 13.51 -4.27 9.54
N VAL A 293 13.94 -4.73 8.37
CA VAL A 293 13.72 -6.11 7.90
C VAL A 293 14.58 -7.12 8.64
N GLU A 294 15.83 -6.76 9.00
CA GLU A 294 16.68 -7.60 9.86
C GLU A 294 16.06 -7.82 11.24
N HIS A 295 15.37 -6.82 11.80
CA HIS A 295 14.61 -6.99 13.03
C HIS A 295 13.51 -8.04 12.87
N LEU A 296 12.70 -7.97 11.79
CA LEU A 296 11.70 -8.98 11.48
C LEU A 296 12.33 -10.38 11.36
N ILE A 297 13.40 -10.52 10.57
CA ILE A 297 14.12 -11.80 10.37
C ILE A 297 14.61 -12.36 11.71
N ASN A 298 15.18 -11.52 12.57
CA ASN A 298 15.66 -11.95 13.87
C ASN A 298 14.50 -12.33 14.81
N ALA A 299 13.39 -11.63 14.76
CA ALA A 299 12.19 -11.96 15.52
C ALA A 299 11.58 -13.30 15.08
N LEU A 300 11.49 -13.54 13.78
CA LEU A 300 11.02 -14.84 13.22
C LEU A 300 11.93 -16.00 13.67
N LYS A 301 13.25 -15.81 13.62
CA LYS A 301 14.23 -16.80 14.14
C LYS A 301 14.09 -17.05 15.63
N ALA A 302 13.87 -15.98 16.42
CA ALA A 302 13.71 -16.09 17.88
C ALA A 302 12.43 -16.84 18.28
N HIS A 303 11.45 -16.90 17.39
CA HIS A 303 10.22 -17.66 17.55
C HIS A 303 10.21 -19.01 16.79
N ASP A 304 11.38 -19.47 16.34
CA ASP A 304 11.55 -20.75 15.62
C ASP A 304 10.58 -20.92 14.44
N LYS A 305 10.35 -19.81 13.66
CA LYS A 305 9.46 -19.84 12.51
C LYS A 305 10.14 -20.40 11.27
N ASP A 306 9.36 -21.11 10.43
CA ASP A 306 9.82 -21.62 9.14
C ASP A 306 9.61 -20.55 8.06
N PHE A 307 10.71 -20.03 7.50
CA PHE A 307 10.71 -19.01 6.46
C PHE A 307 12.03 -18.97 5.71
N GLU A 308 12.00 -18.46 4.49
CA GLU A 308 13.18 -18.21 3.66
C GLU A 308 13.41 -16.70 3.53
N TYR A 309 14.66 -16.30 3.36
CA TYR A 309 14.97 -14.88 3.14
C TYR A 309 16.27 -14.70 2.37
N GLU A 310 16.38 -13.59 1.63
CA GLU A 310 17.61 -13.12 1.01
C GLU A 310 17.81 -11.62 1.29
N ILE A 311 19.00 -11.27 1.75
CA ILE A 311 19.45 -9.89 1.90
C ILE A 311 20.48 -9.62 0.81
N TYR A 312 20.04 -8.99 -0.27
CA TYR A 312 20.93 -8.65 -1.37
C TYR A 312 21.87 -7.50 -0.99
N GLU A 313 23.14 -7.63 -1.37
CA GLU A 313 24.09 -6.54 -1.24
C GLU A 313 24.00 -5.63 -2.47
N ASP A 314 23.83 -4.33 -2.25
CA ASP A 314 23.80 -3.28 -3.29
C ASP A 314 22.96 -3.63 -4.54
N PHE A 315 21.70 -4.02 -4.31
CA PHE A 315 20.81 -4.41 -5.39
C PHE A 315 20.48 -3.25 -6.32
N PRO A 316 20.50 -3.44 -7.67
CA PRO A 316 20.15 -2.39 -8.64
C PRO A 316 18.74 -1.85 -8.39
N GLY A 317 18.63 -0.57 -8.09
CA GLY A 317 17.37 0.10 -7.80
C GLY A 317 17.02 0.23 -6.32
N GLY A 318 17.75 -0.45 -5.41
CA GLY A 318 17.48 -0.37 -3.98
C GLY A 318 16.02 -0.77 -3.70
N HIS A 319 15.23 0.15 -3.14
CA HIS A 319 13.81 -0.07 -2.85
C HIS A 319 12.99 -0.57 -4.05
N SER A 320 13.33 -0.13 -5.27
CA SER A 320 12.68 -0.57 -6.51
C SER A 320 13.30 -1.86 -7.07
N MET A 321 13.52 -2.87 -6.22
CA MET A 321 14.15 -4.14 -6.63
C MET A 321 13.29 -4.97 -7.60
N ASN A 322 12.00 -4.71 -7.70
CA ASN A 322 11.08 -5.37 -8.62
C ASN A 322 11.01 -4.74 -10.02
N ARG A 323 11.91 -3.83 -10.35
CA ARG A 323 11.93 -3.06 -11.60
C ARG A 323 12.09 -3.92 -12.85
N VAL A 324 11.61 -3.42 -14.00
CA VAL A 324 11.59 -4.16 -15.27
C VAL A 324 12.94 -4.21 -15.97
N ASP A 325 13.78 -3.20 -15.81
CA ASP A 325 14.98 -2.91 -16.63
C ASP A 325 16.29 -3.46 -16.06
N SER A 326 16.22 -4.33 -15.06
CA SER A 326 17.37 -4.98 -14.44
C SER A 326 17.31 -6.50 -14.61
N ILE A 327 18.41 -7.13 -15.08
CA ILE A 327 18.53 -8.60 -15.15
C ILE A 327 18.39 -9.20 -13.76
N ARG A 328 19.08 -8.61 -12.75
CA ARG A 328 19.05 -9.11 -11.38
C ARG A 328 17.65 -9.03 -10.76
N ALA A 329 16.88 -7.97 -11.08
CA ALA A 329 15.50 -7.87 -10.66
C ALA A 329 14.60 -8.96 -11.27
N ARG A 330 14.89 -9.35 -12.51
CA ARG A 330 14.19 -10.47 -13.16
C ARG A 330 14.57 -11.82 -12.53
N GLU A 331 15.83 -11.99 -12.18
CA GLU A 331 16.31 -13.20 -11.47
C GLU A 331 15.65 -13.30 -10.10
N SER A 332 15.64 -12.21 -9.31
CA SER A 332 14.96 -12.17 -8.01
C SER A 332 13.46 -12.49 -8.12
N ARG A 333 12.76 -11.98 -9.15
CA ARG A 333 11.35 -12.33 -9.35
C ARG A 333 11.14 -13.82 -9.71
N ARG A 334 12.07 -14.45 -10.45
CA ARG A 334 12.02 -15.90 -10.68
C ARG A 334 12.15 -16.68 -9.38
N GLU A 335 13.07 -16.30 -8.49
CA GLU A 335 13.18 -16.90 -7.16
C GLU A 335 11.85 -16.84 -6.40
N VAL A 336 11.14 -15.70 -6.51
CA VAL A 336 9.80 -15.54 -5.92
C VAL A 336 8.80 -16.51 -6.56
N TYR A 337 8.75 -16.61 -7.90
CA TYR A 337 7.79 -17.48 -8.60
C TYR A 337 8.10 -18.96 -8.35
N ASP A 338 9.37 -19.34 -8.31
CA ASP A 338 9.80 -20.70 -7.96
C ASP A 338 9.41 -21.05 -6.51
N PHE A 339 9.54 -20.09 -5.57
CA PHE A 339 9.09 -20.26 -4.20
C PHE A 339 7.58 -20.45 -4.11
N LEU A 340 6.80 -19.54 -4.70
CA LEU A 340 5.34 -19.61 -4.71
C LEU A 340 4.84 -20.91 -5.37
N GLY A 341 5.47 -21.32 -6.47
CA GLY A 341 5.13 -22.53 -7.20
C GLY A 341 5.27 -23.82 -6.39
N ARG A 342 6.15 -23.86 -5.39
CA ARG A 342 6.30 -25.03 -4.50
C ARG A 342 5.05 -25.32 -3.66
N TYR A 343 4.26 -24.32 -3.37
CA TYR A 343 3.07 -24.41 -2.52
C TYR A 343 1.77 -24.34 -3.32
N LEU A 344 1.76 -23.56 -4.41
CA LEU A 344 0.55 -23.30 -5.19
C LEU A 344 0.41 -24.24 -6.41
N LYS A 345 1.48 -24.90 -6.83
CA LYS A 345 1.48 -25.86 -7.96
C LYS A 345 2.25 -27.11 -7.55
N PRO A 346 1.78 -27.86 -6.55
CA PRO A 346 2.45 -29.08 -6.18
C PRO A 346 2.55 -30.00 -7.39
N THR A 347 3.77 -30.45 -7.72
CA THR A 347 3.96 -31.48 -8.76
C THR A 347 3.28 -32.75 -8.30
N GLU A 348 2.44 -33.35 -9.17
CA GLU A 348 1.84 -34.67 -8.99
C GLU A 348 2.87 -35.77 -8.70
#